data_5cf4127808d46c895eb354f72f74ac9b
#
_entry.id   5cf4127808d46c895eb354f72f74ac9b
#
_cell.length_a   1.000
_cell.length_b   1.000
_cell.length_c   1.000
_cell.angle_alpha   90.00
_cell.angle_beta   90.00
_cell.angle_gamma   90.00
#
_symmetry.space_group_name_H-M   'P 1'
#
loop_
_entity.id
_entity.type
_entity.pdbx_description
1 polymer ?
#
loop_
_entity_poly.entity_id
_entity_poly.type
_entity_poly.pdbx_seq_one_letter_code
_entity_poly.pdbx_strand_id
1 'polypeptide(L)'
;FIIALFTEMYGFPLTIYLLTSWLGNKFPQINFSHNSGHLWENLLGNTGDPHFGLLHILSTVLIIGGLILISASWKILYQATKRQALARSGPYKYIRHPQYVGFVIIILGFLMQWPTLPTLIMAPVLIIMYIRLARREEREVLQKHPQYRHYLKNTPF
;
A
#
# COMPACT_ATOMS: atom_id res chain seq x y z
N PHE A 1 -2.64 -4.20 -8.93
CA PHE A 1 -2.55 -4.71 -7.56
C PHE A 1 -3.90 -5.23 -7.07
N ILE A 2 -4.92 -4.35 -6.94
CA ILE A 2 -6.24 -4.72 -6.43
C ILE A 2 -6.88 -5.85 -7.25
N ILE A 3 -6.83 -5.79 -8.58
CA ILE A 3 -7.34 -6.86 -9.45
C ILE A 3 -6.64 -8.19 -9.15
N ALA A 4 -5.31 -8.20 -9.04
CA ALA A 4 -4.57 -9.41 -8.69
C ALA A 4 -4.96 -9.95 -7.32
N LEU A 5 -5.14 -9.07 -6.33
CA LEU A 5 -5.61 -9.44 -5.00
C LEU A 5 -7.00 -10.10 -5.04
N PHE A 6 -7.97 -9.48 -5.72
CA PHE A 6 -9.32 -10.01 -5.83
C PHE A 6 -9.39 -11.31 -6.64
N THR A 7 -8.56 -11.47 -7.68
CA THR A 7 -8.47 -12.72 -8.44
C THR A 7 -7.98 -13.86 -7.56
N GLU A 8 -7.01 -13.61 -6.69
CA GLU A 8 -6.54 -14.60 -5.71
C GLU A 8 -7.58 -14.93 -4.63
N MET A 9 -8.34 -13.93 -4.18
CA MET A 9 -9.34 -14.12 -3.12
C MET A 9 -10.62 -14.84 -3.61
N TYR A 10 -11.10 -14.48 -4.80
CA TYR A 10 -12.43 -14.90 -5.29
C TYR A 10 -12.39 -15.63 -6.63
N GLY A 11 -11.28 -15.63 -7.34
CA GLY A 11 -11.09 -16.28 -8.62
C GLY A 11 -10.20 -17.52 -8.52
N PHE A 12 -9.00 -17.45 -9.09
CA PHE A 12 -8.04 -18.55 -9.06
C PHE A 12 -6.98 -18.34 -7.98
N PRO A 13 -7.00 -19.09 -6.87
CA PRO A 13 -6.08 -18.93 -5.73
C PRO A 13 -4.69 -19.53 -6.03
N LEU A 14 -3.95 -18.92 -6.93
CA LEU A 14 -2.63 -19.39 -7.37
C LEU A 14 -1.65 -19.54 -6.20
N THR A 15 -1.65 -18.57 -5.27
CA THR A 15 -0.78 -18.59 -4.09
C THR A 15 -1.05 -19.80 -3.22
N ILE A 16 -2.32 -20.08 -2.90
CA ILE A 16 -2.71 -21.26 -2.09
C ILE A 16 -2.39 -22.53 -2.83
N TYR A 17 -2.68 -22.60 -4.13
CA TYR A 17 -2.38 -23.77 -4.94
C TYR A 17 -0.89 -24.10 -4.94
N LEU A 18 -0.01 -23.12 -5.17
CA LEU A 18 1.43 -23.31 -5.15
C LEU A 18 1.96 -23.63 -3.76
N LEU A 19 1.48 -22.96 -2.73
CA LEU A 19 1.90 -23.22 -1.35
C LEU A 19 1.48 -24.61 -0.86
N THR A 20 0.26 -25.04 -1.17
CA THR A 20 -0.23 -26.37 -0.79
C THR A 20 0.52 -27.47 -1.51
N SER A 21 0.80 -27.32 -2.82
CA SER A 21 1.49 -28.35 -3.60
C SER A 21 2.98 -28.45 -3.28
N TRP A 22 3.65 -27.34 -2.98
CA TRP A 22 5.09 -27.31 -2.77
C TRP A 22 5.50 -27.33 -1.30
N LEU A 23 4.91 -26.46 -0.46
CA LEU A 23 5.21 -26.36 0.96
C LEU A 23 4.45 -27.37 1.81
N GLY A 24 3.24 -27.75 1.41
CA GLY A 24 2.43 -28.73 2.16
C GLY A 24 3.14 -30.08 2.30
N ASN A 25 3.91 -30.50 1.28
CA ASN A 25 4.73 -31.71 1.35
C ASN A 25 5.93 -31.59 2.29
N LYS A 26 6.47 -30.35 2.48
CA LYS A 26 7.62 -30.10 3.37
C LYS A 26 7.21 -29.81 4.80
N PHE A 27 6.06 -29.20 4.99
CA PHE A 27 5.53 -28.76 6.27
C PHE A 27 4.08 -29.19 6.46
N PRO A 28 3.79 -30.52 6.61
CA PRO A 28 2.43 -31.02 6.71
C PRO A 28 1.67 -30.54 7.96
N GLN A 29 2.37 -29.92 8.90
CA GLN A 29 1.78 -29.37 10.12
C GLN A 29 1.13 -28.00 9.91
N ILE A 30 1.45 -27.31 8.81
CA ILE A 30 0.92 -25.98 8.49
C ILE A 30 -0.20 -26.15 7.47
N ASN A 31 -1.38 -25.69 7.85
CA ASN A 31 -2.52 -25.69 6.93
C ASN A 31 -2.49 -24.45 6.04
N PHE A 32 -2.18 -24.63 4.74
CA PHE A 32 -2.15 -23.56 3.75
C PHE A 32 -3.48 -23.37 3.03
N SER A 33 -4.57 -23.99 3.47
CA SER A 33 -5.86 -23.88 2.81
C SER A 33 -6.50 -22.50 3.05
N HIS A 34 -7.32 -22.06 2.12
CA HIS A 34 -8.08 -20.82 2.21
C HIS A 34 -8.96 -20.75 3.47
N ASN A 35 -9.53 -21.90 3.88
CA ASN A 35 -10.43 -22.00 5.03
C ASN A 35 -9.73 -21.85 6.39
N SER A 36 -8.40 -21.90 6.43
CA SER A 36 -7.62 -21.75 7.68
C SER A 36 -7.29 -20.31 8.02
N GLY A 37 -7.82 -19.34 7.30
CA GLY A 37 -7.65 -17.93 7.59
C GLY A 37 -6.44 -17.29 6.90
N HIS A 38 -5.98 -16.22 7.46
CA HIS A 38 -4.90 -15.42 6.88
C HIS A 38 -3.53 -16.06 7.07
N LEU A 39 -2.70 -16.02 6.04
CA LEU A 39 -1.39 -16.68 6.01
C LEU A 39 -0.52 -16.34 7.23
N TRP A 40 -0.48 -15.08 7.62
CA TRP A 40 0.32 -14.61 8.75
C TRP A 40 -0.13 -15.17 10.10
N GLU A 41 -1.45 -15.26 10.32
CA GLU A 41 -2.01 -15.79 11.56
C GLU A 41 -1.75 -17.28 11.70
N ASN A 42 -1.83 -18.02 10.58
CA ASN A 42 -1.47 -19.44 10.57
C ASN A 42 0.02 -19.65 10.89
N LEU A 43 0.90 -18.83 10.31
CA LEU A 43 2.34 -18.90 10.57
C LEU A 43 2.68 -18.54 12.04
N LEU A 44 1.90 -17.65 12.65
CA LEU A 44 2.07 -17.24 14.05
C LEU A 44 1.37 -18.21 15.04
N GLY A 45 0.70 -19.27 14.53
CA GLY A 45 0.02 -20.26 15.36
C GLY A 45 -1.26 -19.75 16.04
N ASN A 46 -1.86 -18.69 15.53
CA ASN A 46 -3.10 -18.15 16.04
C ASN A 46 -4.28 -19.01 15.57
N THR A 47 -5.06 -19.57 16.51
CA THR A 47 -6.20 -20.47 16.23
C THR A 47 -7.57 -19.77 16.35
N GLY A 48 -7.58 -18.46 16.61
CA GLY A 48 -8.80 -17.65 16.74
C GLY A 48 -9.44 -17.29 15.38
N ASP A 49 -10.57 -16.56 15.42
CA ASP A 49 -11.16 -15.99 14.22
C ASP A 49 -10.21 -14.94 13.62
N PRO A 50 -9.70 -15.15 12.39
CA PRO A 50 -8.73 -14.25 11.79
C PRO A 50 -9.26 -12.84 11.57
N HIS A 51 -10.59 -12.66 11.43
CA HIS A 51 -11.21 -11.36 11.21
C HIS A 51 -11.14 -10.42 12.43
N PHE A 52 -11.00 -11.00 13.62
CA PHE A 52 -10.80 -10.25 14.88
C PHE A 52 -9.34 -10.26 15.35
N GLY A 53 -8.43 -10.81 14.55
CA GLY A 53 -7.01 -10.82 14.82
C GLY A 53 -6.38 -9.41 14.82
N LEU A 54 -5.34 -9.23 15.62
CA LEU A 54 -4.60 -7.96 15.71
C LEU A 54 -4.11 -7.47 14.34
N LEU A 55 -3.62 -8.39 13.51
CA LEU A 55 -3.11 -8.08 12.17
C LEU A 55 -4.23 -7.58 11.26
N HIS A 56 -5.43 -8.16 11.35
CA HIS A 56 -6.58 -7.72 10.56
C HIS A 56 -7.06 -6.33 10.96
N ILE A 57 -7.13 -6.05 12.27
CA ILE A 57 -7.49 -4.72 12.79
C ILE A 57 -6.44 -3.68 12.33
N LEU A 58 -5.15 -3.99 12.49
CA LEU A 58 -4.07 -3.08 12.09
C LEU A 58 -4.08 -2.83 10.57
N SER A 59 -4.29 -3.87 9.76
CA SER A 59 -4.40 -3.74 8.30
C SER A 59 -5.57 -2.83 7.90
N THR A 60 -6.72 -2.99 8.56
CA THR A 60 -7.90 -2.15 8.33
C THR A 60 -7.61 -0.69 8.67
N VAL A 61 -6.95 -0.43 9.79
CA VAL A 61 -6.51 0.94 10.17
C VAL A 61 -5.57 1.54 9.13
N LEU A 62 -4.60 0.75 8.64
CA LEU A 62 -3.68 1.20 7.59
C LEU A 62 -4.43 1.53 6.28
N ILE A 63 -5.35 0.67 5.84
CA ILE A 63 -6.11 0.89 4.61
C ILE A 63 -6.98 2.14 4.73
N ILE A 64 -7.74 2.28 5.81
CA ILE A 64 -8.60 3.46 6.04
C ILE A 64 -7.74 4.72 6.17
N GLY A 65 -6.67 4.67 6.95
CA GLY A 65 -5.73 5.79 7.11
C GLY A 65 -5.10 6.24 5.80
N GLY A 66 -4.70 5.29 4.95
CA GLY A 66 -4.19 5.56 3.61
C GLY A 66 -5.23 6.22 2.70
N LEU A 67 -6.49 5.74 2.72
CA LEU A 67 -7.60 6.35 1.97
C LEU A 67 -7.90 7.78 2.42
N ILE A 68 -7.91 8.03 3.72
CA ILE A 68 -8.09 9.37 4.28
C ILE A 68 -6.94 10.29 3.83
N LEU A 69 -5.69 9.82 3.91
CA LEU A 69 -4.53 10.58 3.49
C LEU A 69 -4.58 10.93 2.00
N ILE A 70 -4.93 9.98 1.13
CA ILE A 70 -5.10 10.22 -0.31
C ILE A 70 -6.20 11.24 -0.56
N SER A 71 -7.37 11.07 0.06
CA SER A 71 -8.52 11.96 -0.13
C SER A 71 -8.20 13.40 0.29
N ALA A 72 -7.55 13.57 1.45
CA ALA A 72 -7.12 14.88 1.93
C ALA A 72 -6.07 15.51 1.00
N SER A 73 -5.12 14.70 0.50
CA SER A 73 -4.08 15.14 -0.42
C SER A 73 -4.65 15.59 -1.76
N TRP A 74 -5.53 14.81 -2.35
CA TRP A 74 -6.14 15.13 -3.64
C TRP A 74 -6.99 16.38 -3.59
N LYS A 75 -7.76 16.59 -2.51
CA LYS A 75 -8.53 17.83 -2.34
C LYS A 75 -7.64 19.06 -2.40
N ILE A 76 -6.50 19.03 -1.72
CA ILE A 76 -5.55 20.16 -1.69
C ILE A 76 -4.83 20.31 -3.03
N LEU A 77 -4.39 19.21 -3.63
CA LEU A 77 -3.73 19.21 -4.92
C LEU A 77 -4.65 19.77 -6.01
N TYR A 78 -5.91 19.34 -6.05
CA TYR A 78 -6.90 19.84 -6.99
C TYR A 78 -7.13 21.36 -6.83
N GLN A 79 -7.26 21.84 -5.58
CA GLN A 79 -7.44 23.27 -5.33
C GLN A 79 -6.19 24.08 -5.71
N ALA A 80 -5.01 23.57 -5.44
CA ALA A 80 -3.75 24.21 -5.80
C ALA A 80 -3.60 24.28 -7.33
N THR A 81 -3.88 23.20 -8.04
CA THR A 81 -3.84 23.15 -9.52
C THR A 81 -4.81 24.14 -10.14
N LYS A 82 -6.04 24.22 -9.63
CA LYS A 82 -7.05 25.18 -10.12
C LYS A 82 -6.60 26.63 -9.93
N ARG A 83 -5.82 26.91 -8.90
CA ARG A 83 -5.27 28.27 -8.60
C ARG A 83 -3.90 28.49 -9.22
N GLN A 84 -3.35 27.56 -9.98
CA GLN A 84 -1.98 27.57 -10.50
C GLN A 84 -0.93 27.81 -9.39
N ALA A 85 -1.20 27.29 -8.18
CA ALA A 85 -0.38 27.46 -6.99
C ALA A 85 0.25 26.12 -6.56
N LEU A 86 1.26 26.20 -5.72
CA LEU A 86 1.87 25.01 -5.13
C LEU A 86 1.03 24.48 -3.96
N ALA A 87 0.81 23.16 -3.93
CA ALA A 87 0.22 22.49 -2.78
C ALA A 87 1.23 22.47 -1.62
N ARG A 88 0.95 23.21 -0.55
CA ARG A 88 1.83 23.33 0.64
C ARG A 88 1.06 23.27 1.95
N SER A 89 -0.25 23.04 1.90
CA SER A 89 -1.12 22.99 3.09
C SER A 89 -1.53 21.55 3.42
N GLY A 90 -2.11 21.35 4.61
CA GLY A 90 -2.55 20.03 5.07
C GLY A 90 -1.43 19.00 5.07
N PRO A 91 -1.62 17.78 4.53
CA PRO A 91 -0.59 16.76 4.49
C PRO A 91 0.72 17.21 3.79
N TYR A 92 0.64 18.08 2.78
CA TYR A 92 1.81 18.64 2.07
C TYR A 92 2.69 19.54 2.94
N LYS A 93 2.23 19.95 4.13
CA LYS A 93 3.08 20.67 5.10
C LYS A 93 4.14 19.75 5.71
N TYR A 94 3.85 18.45 5.82
CA TYR A 94 4.67 17.49 6.54
C TYR A 94 5.48 16.60 5.61
N ILE A 95 4.91 16.21 4.46
CA ILE A 95 5.54 15.33 3.46
C ILE A 95 5.23 15.86 2.06
N ARG A 96 6.18 15.67 1.12
CA ARG A 96 6.06 16.22 -0.24
C ARG A 96 5.06 15.47 -1.14
N HIS A 97 4.93 14.16 -0.92
CA HIS A 97 4.11 13.29 -1.74
C HIS A 97 3.12 12.45 -0.91
N PRO A 98 2.22 13.11 -0.14
CA PRO A 98 1.32 12.39 0.77
C PRO A 98 0.39 11.42 0.04
N GLN A 99 0.04 11.67 -1.24
CA GLN A 99 -0.74 10.76 -2.04
C GLN A 99 0.00 9.44 -2.29
N TYR A 100 1.32 9.48 -2.58
CA TYR A 100 2.09 8.25 -2.80
C TYR A 100 2.35 7.51 -1.49
N VAL A 101 2.57 8.22 -0.40
CA VAL A 101 2.65 7.62 0.94
C VAL A 101 1.33 6.92 1.28
N GLY A 102 0.18 7.54 1.00
CA GLY A 102 -1.13 6.92 1.19
C GLY A 102 -1.31 5.63 0.38
N PHE A 103 -0.88 5.60 -0.89
CA PHE A 103 -0.91 4.37 -1.70
C PHE A 103 -0.01 3.28 -1.12
N VAL A 104 1.19 3.63 -0.66
CA VAL A 104 2.12 2.66 -0.03
C VAL A 104 1.51 2.08 1.25
N ILE A 105 0.91 2.93 2.09
CA ILE A 105 0.22 2.48 3.32
C ILE A 105 -0.91 1.50 2.99
N ILE A 106 -1.72 1.76 1.96
CA ILE A 106 -2.79 0.86 1.53
C ILE A 106 -2.22 -0.47 1.03
N ILE A 107 -1.15 -0.45 0.22
CA ILE A 107 -0.49 -1.66 -0.25
C ILE A 107 0.02 -2.50 0.93
N LEU A 108 0.66 -1.88 1.91
CA LEU A 108 1.14 -2.56 3.12
C LEU A 108 -0.02 -3.12 3.95
N GLY A 109 -1.12 -2.38 4.08
CA GLY A 109 -2.34 -2.86 4.73
C GLY A 109 -2.88 -4.13 4.06
N PHE A 110 -3.02 -4.15 2.74
CA PHE A 110 -3.48 -5.34 2.01
C PHE A 110 -2.48 -6.51 2.09
N LEU A 111 -1.17 -6.26 2.05
CA LEU A 111 -0.17 -7.31 2.22
C LEU A 111 -0.17 -7.89 3.63
N MET A 112 -0.52 -7.09 4.63
CA MET A 112 -0.68 -7.57 6.01
C MET A 112 -1.94 -8.40 6.17
N GLN A 113 -3.03 -8.02 5.52
CA GLN A 113 -4.29 -8.73 5.61
C GLN A 113 -4.32 -9.99 4.76
N TRP A 114 -3.83 -9.89 3.52
CA TRP A 114 -3.93 -10.97 2.54
C TRP A 114 -2.72 -10.99 1.60
N PRO A 115 -1.58 -11.51 2.05
CA PRO A 115 -0.40 -11.62 1.21
C PRO A 115 -0.61 -12.70 0.14
N THR A 116 -0.50 -12.31 -1.13
CA THR A 116 -0.48 -13.23 -2.26
C THR A 116 0.84 -13.12 -3.01
N LEU A 117 1.28 -14.18 -3.69
CA LEU A 117 2.53 -14.16 -4.46
C LEU A 117 2.54 -13.03 -5.51
N PRO A 118 1.48 -12.82 -6.30
CA PRO A 118 1.44 -11.70 -7.23
C PRO A 118 1.54 -10.35 -6.54
N THR A 119 0.82 -10.13 -5.43
CA THR A 119 0.83 -8.84 -4.74
C THR A 119 2.16 -8.57 -4.03
N LEU A 120 2.83 -9.59 -3.52
CA LEU A 120 4.18 -9.48 -2.95
C LEU A 120 5.22 -9.07 -4.00
N ILE A 121 5.11 -9.57 -5.23
CA ILE A 121 5.99 -9.16 -6.33
C ILE A 121 5.63 -7.75 -6.83
N MET A 122 4.33 -7.44 -6.94
CA MET A 122 3.86 -6.15 -7.44
C MET A 122 4.14 -4.99 -6.48
N ALA A 123 4.12 -5.23 -5.17
CA ALA A 123 4.30 -4.17 -4.18
C ALA A 123 5.64 -3.41 -4.32
N PRO A 124 6.82 -4.05 -4.34
CA PRO A 124 8.08 -3.35 -4.52
C PRO A 124 8.15 -2.64 -5.87
N VAL A 125 7.61 -3.22 -6.93
CA VAL A 125 7.55 -2.58 -8.25
C VAL A 125 6.75 -1.29 -8.20
N LEU A 126 5.56 -1.31 -7.59
CA LEU A 126 4.72 -0.12 -7.43
C LEU A 126 5.37 0.95 -6.55
N ILE A 127 6.01 0.56 -5.45
CA ILE A 127 6.73 1.50 -4.57
C ILE A 127 7.85 2.21 -5.36
N ILE A 128 8.65 1.45 -6.12
CA ILE A 128 9.70 2.01 -6.97
C ILE A 128 9.10 2.96 -8.02
N MET A 129 7.98 2.57 -8.64
CA MET A 129 7.29 3.42 -9.61
C MET A 129 6.81 4.73 -8.98
N TYR A 130 6.22 4.70 -7.77
CA TYR A 130 5.79 5.91 -7.07
C TYR A 130 6.96 6.82 -6.72
N ILE A 131 8.10 6.27 -6.28
CA ILE A 131 9.32 7.06 -6.03
C ILE A 131 9.83 7.72 -7.32
N ARG A 132 9.83 6.98 -8.44
CA ARG A 132 10.26 7.53 -9.74
C ARG A 132 9.32 8.63 -10.23
N LEU A 133 8.01 8.42 -10.08
CA LEU A 133 6.98 9.37 -10.48
C LEU A 133 7.08 10.65 -9.63
N ALA A 134 7.22 10.52 -8.31
CA ALA A 134 7.42 11.65 -7.42
C ALA A 134 8.64 12.50 -7.81
N ARG A 135 9.78 11.86 -8.09
CA ARG A 135 11.00 12.56 -8.54
C ARG A 135 10.82 13.24 -9.92
N ARG A 136 10.00 12.65 -10.78
CA ARG A 136 9.66 13.28 -12.07
C ARG A 136 8.79 14.52 -11.87
N GLU A 137 7.74 14.41 -11.06
CA GLU A 137 6.88 15.54 -10.70
C GLU A 137 7.66 16.69 -10.07
N GLU A 138 8.59 16.39 -9.14
CA GLU A 138 9.46 17.42 -8.54
C GLU A 138 10.28 18.17 -9.58
N ARG A 139 10.81 17.49 -10.59
CA ARG A 139 11.56 18.14 -11.67
C ARG A 139 10.69 19.06 -12.52
N GLU A 140 9.48 18.59 -12.85
CA GLU A 140 8.51 19.38 -13.64
C GLU A 140 8.02 20.61 -12.86
N VAL A 141 7.78 20.44 -11.55
CA VAL A 141 7.38 21.57 -10.67
C VAL A 141 8.52 22.57 -10.50
N LEU A 142 9.78 22.14 -10.37
CA LEU A 142 10.94 23.02 -10.27
C LEU A 142 11.13 23.89 -11.52
N GLN A 143 10.81 23.36 -12.70
CA GLN A 143 10.88 24.11 -13.96
C GLN A 143 9.85 25.22 -14.01
N LYS A 144 8.64 24.97 -13.50
CA LYS A 144 7.53 25.93 -13.52
C LYS A 144 7.56 26.90 -12.33
N HIS A 145 8.08 26.47 -11.20
CA HIS A 145 8.07 27.18 -9.94
C HIS A 145 9.44 27.11 -9.24
N PRO A 146 10.41 27.98 -9.58
CA PRO A 146 11.75 27.96 -8.98
C PRO A 146 11.77 28.06 -7.44
N GLN A 147 10.79 28.74 -6.84
CA GLN A 147 10.60 28.83 -5.40
C GLN A 147 10.31 27.48 -4.71
N TYR A 148 9.97 26.44 -5.47
CA TYR A 148 9.78 25.06 -4.97
C TYR A 148 11.06 24.50 -4.36
N ARG A 149 12.24 25.00 -4.76
CA ARG A 149 13.54 24.58 -4.20
C ARG A 149 13.63 24.77 -2.67
N HIS A 150 13.03 25.83 -2.15
CA HIS A 150 13.00 26.07 -0.70
C HIS A 150 12.13 25.04 0.03
N TYR A 151 11.00 24.68 -0.56
CA TYR A 151 10.10 23.65 -0.02
C TYR A 151 10.77 22.27 -0.03
N LEU A 152 11.51 21.91 -1.09
CA LEU A 152 12.29 20.67 -1.16
C LEU A 152 13.32 20.51 -0.04
N LYS A 153 13.93 21.61 0.41
CA LYS A 153 14.93 21.58 1.49
C LYS A 153 14.32 21.38 2.87
N ASN A 154 13.10 21.88 3.07
CA ASN A 154 12.48 21.96 4.39
C ASN A 154 11.41 20.90 4.64
N THR A 155 10.99 20.17 3.61
CA THR A 155 9.93 19.16 3.72
C THR A 155 10.48 17.80 3.29
N PRO A 156 10.38 16.75 4.12
CA PRO A 156 10.82 15.41 3.76
C PRO A 156 10.02 14.83 2.57
N PHE A 157 10.60 13.80 1.98
CA PHE A 157 10.00 13.07 0.85
C PHE A 157 8.67 12.42 1.23
#